data_742463d0f34f3e54dbd2430b995a6578
#
_entry.id   742463d0f34f3e54dbd2430b995a6578
#
_cell.length_a   1.000
_cell.length_b   1.000
_cell.length_c   1.000
_cell.angle_alpha   90.00
_cell.angle_beta   90.00
_cell.angle_gamma   90.00
#
_symmetry.space_group_name_H-M   'P 1'
#
loop_
_entity.id
_entity.type
_entity.pdbx_description
1 polymer ?
#
loop_
_entity_poly.entity_id
_entity_poly.type
_entity_poly.pdbx_seq_one_letter_code
_entity_poly.pdbx_strand_id
1 'polypeptide(L)'
;MAAMATFGPTRKDYVEKYGKEYAADPEKSVYNGPFKMTEWKHGDEMILSKNENYWDADSIKLDEICVKTVADAKTAVAMWEQGEVDITVVPTEMTDQYTENTEFYYTGADDYIMLNMSEDRPLANKNLRFALNYAINRTEYNKLVNNDVYDVAQRLVLPNVQAADDQTYGEAYPYTPFPAENDNDKAKEYLDAAMKEMGVSNPADIKITLLTTDTDGAKKQAEVLQEQYQKNLGITVEINQVTYKQRLQMETEKDYDMVVTGWVPDYSDAYSYLELWISDGQYNHSGYANAEYDKLLKDSQTETDAKTRQDMLFQAEQIFLGEDSALVPLQLRRDQYLINPKISNFNVYFVGYDFDLVYADISE
;
A
#
# COMPACT_ATOMS: atom_id res chain seq x y z
N MET A 1 2.57 0.84 19.62
CA MET A 1 1.30 1.59 19.59
C MET A 1 1.44 3.03 20.09
N ALA A 2 1.97 3.28 21.28
CA ALA A 2 2.05 4.67 21.82
C ALA A 2 2.90 5.66 20.97
N ALA A 3 3.74 5.18 20.08
CA ALA A 3 4.53 6.00 19.16
C ALA A 3 3.79 6.37 17.86
N MET A 4 2.64 5.76 17.59
CA MET A 4 1.85 6.09 16.40
C MET A 4 1.08 7.40 16.63
N ALA A 5 1.03 8.26 15.62
CA ALA A 5 0.35 9.57 15.69
C ALA A 5 -1.12 9.46 16.13
N THR A 6 -1.80 8.41 15.71
CA THR A 6 -3.21 8.13 16.06
C THR A 6 -3.44 8.01 17.57
N PHE A 7 -2.41 7.61 18.35
CA PHE A 7 -2.48 7.49 19.81
C PHE A 7 -1.82 8.68 20.56
N GLY A 8 -1.54 9.76 19.83
CA GLY A 8 -1.02 10.98 20.46
C GLY A 8 -1.99 11.54 21.50
N PRO A 9 -1.51 11.98 22.67
CA PRO A 9 -2.37 12.54 23.72
C PRO A 9 -2.98 13.85 23.25
N THR A 10 -4.29 14.02 23.45
CA THR A 10 -5.02 15.25 23.17
C THR A 10 -5.43 15.97 24.44
N ARG A 11 -5.51 17.30 24.42
CA ARG A 11 -5.93 18.10 25.57
C ARG A 11 -7.44 18.04 25.73
N LYS A 12 -7.89 17.46 26.86
CA LYS A 12 -9.29 17.22 27.16
C LYS A 12 -10.15 18.50 27.05
N ASP A 13 -9.70 19.62 27.62
CA ASP A 13 -10.44 20.88 27.61
C ASP A 13 -10.68 21.44 26.20
N TYR A 14 -9.72 21.24 25.27
CA TYR A 14 -9.90 21.63 23.87
C TYR A 14 -10.85 20.70 23.14
N VAL A 15 -10.74 19.38 23.35
CA VAL A 15 -11.65 18.40 22.76
C VAL A 15 -13.09 18.65 23.24
N GLU A 16 -13.28 18.90 24.54
CA GLU A 16 -14.59 19.23 25.12
C GLU A 16 -15.16 20.56 24.59
N LYS A 17 -14.30 21.57 24.39
CA LYS A 17 -14.71 22.88 23.90
C LYS A 17 -15.10 22.88 22.44
N TYR A 18 -14.33 22.21 21.58
CA TYR A 18 -14.49 22.30 20.14
C TYR A 18 -15.17 21.08 19.51
N GLY A 19 -15.24 19.93 20.21
CA GLY A 19 -15.90 18.72 19.72
C GLY A 19 -15.38 18.31 18.34
N LYS A 20 -16.28 18.26 17.35
CA LYS A 20 -15.94 17.88 15.97
C LYS A 20 -15.07 18.90 15.22
N GLU A 21 -14.95 20.12 15.74
CA GLU A 21 -14.11 21.16 15.17
C GLU A 21 -12.72 21.21 15.80
N TYR A 22 -12.40 20.31 16.73
CA TYR A 22 -11.04 20.19 17.28
C TYR A 22 -10.04 19.94 16.15
N ALA A 23 -8.94 20.73 16.15
CA ALA A 23 -7.90 20.72 15.12
C ALA A 23 -8.32 21.11 13.70
N ALA A 24 -9.54 21.67 13.50
CA ALA A 24 -9.98 22.15 12.19
C ALA A 24 -9.38 23.51 11.76
N ASP A 25 -8.83 24.26 12.72
CA ASP A 25 -8.19 25.56 12.49
C ASP A 25 -7.09 25.79 13.54
N PRO A 26 -6.15 26.73 13.32
CA PRO A 26 -5.05 27.01 14.26
C PRO A 26 -5.50 27.27 15.69
N GLU A 27 -6.52 28.12 15.88
CA GLU A 27 -7.04 28.49 17.20
C GLU A 27 -7.82 27.38 17.91
N LYS A 28 -8.19 26.34 17.19
CA LYS A 28 -8.88 25.14 17.72
C LYS A 28 -7.91 23.99 18.04
N SER A 29 -6.62 24.25 17.92
CA SER A 29 -5.54 23.28 18.10
C SER A 29 -4.62 23.67 19.27
N VAL A 30 -3.91 22.69 19.81
CA VAL A 30 -2.81 22.87 20.73
C VAL A 30 -1.62 22.05 20.27
N TYR A 31 -0.44 22.58 20.46
CA TYR A 31 0.79 22.05 19.89
C TYR A 31 1.85 21.81 20.96
N ASN A 32 2.50 20.64 20.89
CA ASN A 32 3.69 20.31 21.69
C ASN A 32 4.86 19.84 20.82
N GLY A 33 4.67 19.85 19.49
CA GLY A 33 5.70 19.51 18.51
C GLY A 33 6.61 20.69 18.14
N PRO A 34 7.58 20.47 17.23
CA PRO A 34 8.55 21.47 16.81
C PRO A 34 7.94 22.65 16.04
N PHE A 35 6.79 22.45 15.40
CA PHE A 35 6.07 23.46 14.67
C PHE A 35 4.63 23.61 15.16
N LYS A 36 4.05 24.79 14.91
CA LYS A 36 2.64 25.13 15.19
C LYS A 36 1.99 25.59 13.91
N MET A 37 0.84 25.08 13.58
CA MET A 37 0.01 25.64 12.51
C MET A 37 -0.44 27.05 12.92
N THR A 38 -0.02 28.05 12.19
CA THR A 38 -0.31 29.46 12.45
C THR A 38 -1.32 30.04 11.49
N GLU A 39 -1.41 29.49 10.27
CA GLU A 39 -2.40 29.84 9.28
C GLU A 39 -2.85 28.59 8.51
N TRP A 40 -4.12 28.52 8.15
CA TRP A 40 -4.66 27.49 7.26
C TRP A 40 -5.73 28.09 6.36
N LYS A 41 -5.40 28.25 5.09
CA LYS A 41 -6.34 28.56 4.02
C LYS A 41 -6.80 27.27 3.37
N HIS A 42 -7.95 26.77 3.78
CA HIS A 42 -8.48 25.49 3.32
C HIS A 42 -8.53 25.42 1.77
N GLY A 43 -7.90 24.36 1.22
CA GLY A 43 -7.82 24.13 -0.21
C GLY A 43 -6.73 24.96 -0.94
N ASP A 44 -5.91 25.69 -0.22
CA ASP A 44 -4.82 26.52 -0.76
C ASP A 44 -3.49 26.22 -0.05
N GLU A 45 -3.26 26.75 1.15
CA GLU A 45 -2.00 26.60 1.86
C GLU A 45 -2.17 26.50 3.38
N MET A 46 -1.19 25.88 4.03
CA MET A 46 -1.04 25.81 5.48
C MET A 46 0.35 26.29 5.87
N ILE A 47 0.42 27.18 6.87
CA ILE A 47 1.68 27.67 7.41
C ILE A 47 1.95 27.05 8.78
N LEU A 48 3.12 26.41 8.90
CA LEU A 48 3.62 25.85 10.13
C LEU A 48 4.84 26.67 10.60
N SER A 49 4.71 27.42 11.67
CA SER A 49 5.81 28.22 12.24
C SER A 49 6.50 27.48 13.37
N LYS A 50 7.80 27.70 13.55
CA LYS A 50 8.62 27.15 14.62
C LYS A 50 7.96 27.37 15.98
N ASN A 51 7.99 26.34 16.84
CA ASN A 51 7.47 26.39 18.19
C ASN A 51 8.60 26.64 19.18
N GLU A 52 8.78 27.89 19.59
CA GLU A 52 9.79 28.29 20.55
C GLU A 52 9.65 27.60 21.93
N ASN A 53 8.50 26.99 22.22
CA ASN A 53 8.27 26.24 23.44
C ASN A 53 8.51 24.73 23.28
N TYR A 54 9.00 24.29 22.13
CA TYR A 54 9.36 22.90 21.93
C TYR A 54 10.58 22.57 22.79
N TRP A 55 10.61 21.36 23.35
CA TRP A 55 11.68 20.98 24.28
C TRP A 55 13.09 21.00 23.66
N ASP A 56 13.18 20.84 22.35
CA ASP A 56 14.42 20.84 21.56
C ASP A 56 14.41 21.96 20.49
N ALA A 57 13.84 23.11 20.83
CA ALA A 57 13.66 24.23 19.88
C ALA A 57 15.00 24.73 19.32
N ASP A 58 16.11 24.66 20.07
CA ASP A 58 17.43 25.10 19.64
C ASP A 58 17.97 24.24 18.44
N SER A 59 17.53 22.99 18.31
CA SER A 59 17.93 22.10 17.22
C SER A 59 17.13 22.33 15.95
N ILE A 60 15.99 23.02 16.02
CA ILE A 60 15.13 23.30 14.86
C ILE A 60 15.71 24.46 14.06
N LYS A 61 15.98 24.22 12.78
CA LYS A 61 16.63 25.20 11.88
C LYS A 61 15.63 25.99 11.03
N LEU A 62 14.54 25.35 10.61
CA LEU A 62 13.52 26.04 9.83
C LEU A 62 12.65 26.93 10.71
N ASP A 63 12.45 28.16 10.31
CA ASP A 63 11.54 29.10 10.97
C ASP A 63 10.09 28.84 10.59
N GLU A 64 9.86 28.39 9.33
CA GLU A 64 8.54 28.21 8.78
C GLU A 64 8.54 27.09 7.72
N ILE A 65 7.42 26.36 7.61
CA ILE A 65 7.12 25.39 6.56
C ILE A 65 5.79 25.81 5.94
N CYS A 66 5.77 26.05 4.61
CA CYS A 66 4.57 26.31 3.85
C CYS A 66 4.16 25.02 3.13
N VAL A 67 2.97 24.48 3.45
CA VAL A 67 2.39 23.31 2.78
C VAL A 67 1.33 23.81 1.80
N LYS A 68 1.55 23.63 0.50
CA LYS A 68 0.62 24.01 -0.56
C LYS A 68 -0.28 22.86 -0.98
N THR A 69 -1.56 23.12 -1.12
CA THR A 69 -2.54 22.15 -1.65
C THR A 69 -2.65 22.34 -3.17
N VAL A 70 -2.06 21.42 -3.94
CA VAL A 70 -2.06 21.47 -5.40
C VAL A 70 -2.80 20.26 -5.93
N ALA A 71 -3.92 20.46 -6.62
CA ALA A 71 -4.79 19.38 -7.08
C ALA A 71 -4.20 18.57 -8.25
N ASP A 72 -3.36 19.20 -9.07
CA ASP A 72 -2.73 18.57 -10.23
C ASP A 72 -1.23 18.38 -9.99
N ALA A 73 -0.78 17.14 -10.04
CA ALA A 73 0.61 16.80 -9.73
C ALA A 73 1.63 17.39 -10.74
N LYS A 74 1.25 17.57 -12.01
CA LYS A 74 2.12 18.21 -13.01
C LYS A 74 2.29 19.69 -12.72
N THR A 75 1.24 20.33 -12.19
CA THR A 75 1.32 21.70 -11.71
C THR A 75 2.27 21.82 -10.52
N ALA A 76 2.25 20.87 -9.58
CA ALA A 76 3.20 20.85 -8.46
C ALA A 76 4.65 20.70 -8.92
N VAL A 77 4.91 19.86 -9.93
CA VAL A 77 6.23 19.74 -10.56
C VAL A 77 6.67 21.05 -11.22
N ALA A 78 5.77 21.72 -11.96
CA ALA A 78 6.08 23.02 -12.57
C ALA A 78 6.39 24.12 -11.53
N MET A 79 5.72 24.09 -10.37
CA MET A 79 6.03 24.99 -9.24
C MET A 79 7.43 24.72 -8.66
N TRP A 80 7.84 23.45 -8.59
CA TRP A 80 9.21 23.11 -8.19
C TRP A 80 10.24 23.65 -9.19
N GLU A 81 10.02 23.49 -10.49
CA GLU A 81 10.88 24.03 -11.53
C GLU A 81 11.04 25.55 -11.49
N GLN A 82 9.98 26.25 -11.03
CA GLN A 82 9.96 27.70 -10.86
C GLN A 82 10.53 28.16 -9.51
N GLY A 83 10.88 27.21 -8.61
CA GLY A 83 11.34 27.51 -7.26
C GLY A 83 10.26 28.03 -6.32
N GLU A 84 8.99 27.74 -6.61
CA GLU A 84 7.85 28.13 -5.77
C GLU A 84 7.58 27.11 -4.65
N VAL A 85 8.06 25.86 -4.83
CA VAL A 85 8.06 24.80 -3.81
C VAL A 85 9.42 24.10 -3.81
N ASP A 86 9.85 23.64 -2.65
CA ASP A 86 11.15 23.01 -2.46
C ASP A 86 11.11 21.47 -2.58
N ILE A 87 9.96 20.88 -2.32
CA ILE A 87 9.76 19.43 -2.35
C ILE A 87 8.44 19.12 -3.05
N THR A 88 8.45 18.15 -3.96
CA THR A 88 7.24 17.60 -4.57
C THR A 88 7.44 16.16 -5.01
N VAL A 89 6.34 15.42 -5.22
CA VAL A 89 6.37 14.06 -5.78
C VAL A 89 6.20 14.15 -7.30
N VAL A 90 6.98 13.35 -8.02
CA VAL A 90 6.90 13.23 -9.49
C VAL A 90 5.83 12.21 -9.86
N PRO A 91 4.85 12.57 -10.71
CA PRO A 91 3.91 11.59 -11.26
C PRO A 91 4.64 10.49 -12.05
N THR A 92 4.16 9.25 -11.99
CA THR A 92 4.83 8.10 -12.62
C THR A 92 5.06 8.27 -14.12
N GLU A 93 4.20 9.00 -14.82
CA GLU A 93 4.34 9.29 -16.24
C GLU A 93 5.40 10.35 -16.59
N MET A 94 5.98 11.01 -15.58
CA MET A 94 7.01 12.06 -15.76
C MET A 94 8.38 11.64 -15.23
N THR A 95 8.51 10.48 -14.60
CA THR A 95 9.74 10.05 -13.90
C THR A 95 10.97 10.03 -14.79
N ASP A 96 10.83 9.66 -16.06
CA ASP A 96 11.92 9.63 -17.04
C ASP A 96 12.49 11.01 -17.38
N GLN A 97 11.76 12.08 -17.03
CA GLN A 97 12.17 13.47 -17.31
C GLN A 97 13.08 14.03 -16.21
N TYR A 98 13.10 13.38 -15.06
CA TYR A 98 13.83 13.85 -13.87
C TYR A 98 14.82 12.78 -13.41
N THR A 99 16.12 13.00 -13.68
CA THR A 99 17.21 12.10 -13.29
C THR A 99 18.18 12.75 -12.30
N GLU A 100 18.09 14.06 -12.13
CA GLU A 100 18.90 14.86 -11.19
C GLU A 100 18.03 15.46 -10.11
N ASN A 101 18.55 15.61 -8.91
CA ASN A 101 17.85 16.12 -7.72
C ASN A 101 16.60 15.29 -7.34
N THR A 102 16.63 13.99 -7.63
CA THR A 102 15.54 13.07 -7.36
C THR A 102 16.02 11.88 -6.54
N GLU A 103 15.14 11.40 -5.68
CA GLU A 103 15.35 10.17 -4.93
C GLU A 103 14.07 9.33 -4.94
N PHE A 104 14.24 8.00 -4.98
CA PHE A 104 13.14 7.04 -4.90
C PHE A 104 13.06 6.46 -3.49
N TYR A 105 11.88 6.50 -2.91
CA TYR A 105 11.62 5.98 -1.59
C TYR A 105 10.46 4.99 -1.61
N TYR A 106 10.63 3.88 -0.89
CA TYR A 106 9.50 2.97 -0.64
C TYR A 106 8.51 3.62 0.33
N THR A 107 7.23 3.51 0.02
CA THR A 107 6.14 4.02 0.86
C THR A 107 5.60 3.00 1.86
N GLY A 108 6.21 1.80 1.92
CA GLY A 108 5.69 0.67 2.69
C GLY A 108 4.41 0.06 2.14
N ALA A 109 3.82 0.68 1.13
CA ALA A 109 2.58 0.20 0.52
C ALA A 109 2.84 -0.88 -0.53
N ASP A 110 1.96 -1.87 -0.56
CA ASP A 110 1.82 -2.84 -1.64
C ASP A 110 0.49 -2.70 -2.37
N ASP A 111 0.46 -3.17 -3.61
CA ASP A 111 -0.78 -3.40 -4.35
C ASP A 111 -0.89 -4.86 -4.71
N TYR A 112 -2.08 -5.37 -4.60
CA TYR A 112 -2.43 -6.75 -4.92
C TYR A 112 -3.87 -6.87 -5.46
N ILE A 113 -4.18 -8.03 -6.03
CA ILE A 113 -5.55 -8.41 -6.30
C ILE A 113 -6.05 -9.21 -5.10
N MET A 114 -7.03 -8.68 -4.38
CA MET A 114 -7.77 -9.43 -3.36
C MET A 114 -8.80 -10.32 -4.03
N LEU A 115 -8.82 -11.59 -3.63
CA LEU A 115 -9.66 -12.64 -4.21
C LEU A 115 -10.79 -12.98 -3.25
N ASN A 116 -12.02 -13.01 -3.73
CA ASN A 116 -13.16 -13.44 -2.91
C ASN A 116 -13.26 -14.97 -2.90
N MET A 117 -12.98 -15.56 -1.75
CA MET A 117 -12.96 -17.02 -1.55
C MET A 117 -14.26 -17.56 -0.93
N SER A 118 -15.34 -16.76 -0.88
CA SER A 118 -16.64 -17.24 -0.42
C SER A 118 -17.09 -18.45 -1.24
N GLU A 119 -17.76 -19.42 -0.62
CA GLU A 119 -18.08 -20.73 -1.20
C GLU A 119 -18.89 -20.64 -2.51
N ASP A 120 -19.68 -19.60 -2.69
CA ASP A 120 -20.52 -19.34 -3.85
C ASP A 120 -19.80 -18.62 -5.00
N ARG A 121 -18.53 -18.25 -4.82
CA ARG A 121 -17.75 -17.51 -5.81
C ARG A 121 -16.76 -18.40 -6.58
N PRO A 122 -16.45 -18.06 -7.84
CA PRO A 122 -15.50 -18.87 -8.64
C PRO A 122 -14.13 -19.05 -7.96
N LEU A 123 -13.69 -18.04 -7.24
CA LEU A 123 -12.37 -18.02 -6.59
C LEU A 123 -12.33 -18.74 -5.22
N ALA A 124 -13.43 -19.39 -4.80
CA ALA A 124 -13.37 -20.45 -3.79
C ALA A 124 -12.49 -21.62 -4.27
N ASN A 125 -12.42 -21.84 -5.58
CA ASN A 125 -11.56 -22.87 -6.17
C ASN A 125 -10.08 -22.48 -6.09
N LYS A 126 -9.31 -23.24 -5.32
CA LYS A 126 -7.88 -23.01 -5.06
C LYS A 126 -7.03 -23.10 -6.33
N ASN A 127 -7.32 -24.07 -7.21
CA ASN A 127 -6.59 -24.22 -8.46
C ASN A 127 -6.80 -23.03 -9.39
N LEU A 128 -8.00 -22.43 -9.42
CA LEU A 128 -8.26 -21.22 -10.19
C LEU A 128 -7.42 -20.03 -9.66
N ARG A 129 -7.26 -19.88 -8.33
CA ARG A 129 -6.39 -18.85 -7.74
C ARG A 129 -4.93 -19.02 -8.12
N PHE A 130 -4.42 -20.27 -8.13
CA PHE A 130 -3.07 -20.55 -8.64
C PHE A 130 -2.95 -20.24 -10.14
N ALA A 131 -3.95 -20.58 -10.95
CA ALA A 131 -3.94 -20.23 -12.36
C ALA A 131 -3.83 -18.73 -12.59
N LEU A 132 -4.56 -17.90 -11.81
CA LEU A 132 -4.47 -16.44 -11.88
C LEU A 132 -3.06 -15.93 -11.50
N ASN A 133 -2.43 -16.51 -10.46
CA ASN A 133 -1.10 -16.10 -10.01
C ASN A 133 0.01 -16.42 -11.02
N TYR A 134 -0.09 -17.56 -11.73
CA TYR A 134 0.86 -17.93 -12.77
C TYR A 134 0.60 -17.29 -14.12
N ALA A 135 -0.63 -16.83 -14.38
CA ALA A 135 -1.01 -16.23 -15.67
C ALA A 135 -0.60 -14.76 -15.81
N ILE A 136 -0.36 -14.05 -14.71
CA ILE A 136 -0.02 -12.64 -14.75
C ILE A 136 1.47 -12.41 -15.00
N ASN A 137 1.80 -11.54 -15.97
CA ASN A 137 3.12 -10.95 -16.14
C ASN A 137 3.20 -9.63 -15.38
N ARG A 138 3.76 -9.68 -14.17
CA ARG A 138 3.88 -8.53 -13.27
C ARG A 138 4.86 -7.48 -13.77
N THR A 139 5.90 -7.92 -14.47
CA THR A 139 6.88 -7.02 -15.11
C THR A 139 6.21 -6.18 -16.19
N GLU A 140 5.45 -6.82 -17.10
CA GLU A 140 4.70 -6.13 -18.14
C GLU A 140 3.61 -5.23 -17.55
N TYR A 141 2.88 -5.72 -16.53
CA TYR A 141 1.88 -4.93 -15.80
C TYR A 141 2.50 -3.66 -15.22
N ASN A 142 3.61 -3.76 -14.48
CA ASN A 142 4.28 -2.61 -13.87
C ASN A 142 4.74 -1.60 -14.93
N LYS A 143 5.34 -2.09 -16.01
CA LYS A 143 5.75 -1.23 -17.13
C LYS A 143 4.58 -0.48 -17.76
N LEU A 144 3.48 -1.18 -18.04
CA LEU A 144 2.32 -0.57 -18.70
C LEU A 144 1.57 0.38 -17.77
N VAL A 145 1.45 0.05 -16.48
CA VAL A 145 0.63 0.82 -15.53
C VAL A 145 1.42 1.97 -14.91
N ASN A 146 2.66 1.71 -14.46
CA ASN A 146 3.44 2.63 -13.63
C ASN A 146 4.76 3.06 -14.25
N ASN A 147 5.00 2.78 -15.52
CA ASN A 147 6.23 3.17 -16.22
C ASN A 147 7.52 2.66 -15.52
N ASP A 148 7.47 1.43 -14.98
CA ASP A 148 8.55 0.77 -14.22
C ASP A 148 8.99 1.52 -12.94
N VAL A 149 8.19 2.48 -12.45
CA VAL A 149 8.52 3.24 -11.23
C VAL A 149 8.41 2.37 -9.99
N TYR A 150 7.43 1.48 -9.94
CA TYR A 150 7.22 0.59 -8.80
C TYR A 150 8.02 -0.70 -8.95
N ASP A 151 8.29 -1.39 -7.86
CA ASP A 151 8.91 -2.72 -7.93
C ASP A 151 7.85 -3.82 -8.07
N VAL A 152 8.21 -4.91 -8.75
CA VAL A 152 7.34 -6.09 -8.85
C VAL A 152 7.22 -6.78 -7.49
N ALA A 153 6.00 -6.99 -7.03
CA ALA A 153 5.73 -7.80 -5.84
C ALA A 153 5.54 -9.27 -6.21
N GLN A 154 6.27 -10.16 -5.54
CA GLN A 154 6.15 -11.61 -5.66
C GLN A 154 5.70 -12.26 -4.34
N ARG A 155 5.50 -11.45 -3.30
CA ARG A 155 5.11 -11.84 -1.94
C ARG A 155 4.20 -10.76 -1.34
N LEU A 156 3.60 -11.05 -0.16
CA LEU A 156 2.74 -10.10 0.54
C LEU A 156 3.54 -9.15 1.44
N VAL A 157 4.38 -9.70 2.32
CA VAL A 157 5.18 -8.87 3.23
C VAL A 157 6.33 -8.24 2.46
N LEU A 158 6.46 -6.92 2.52
CA LEU A 158 7.51 -6.21 1.82
C LEU A 158 8.91 -6.64 2.31
N PRO A 159 9.87 -6.80 1.39
CA PRO A 159 11.22 -7.23 1.76
C PRO A 159 11.95 -6.25 2.69
N ASN A 160 11.60 -4.97 2.66
CA ASN A 160 12.25 -3.92 3.45
C ASN A 160 11.69 -3.79 4.88
N VAL A 161 10.69 -4.58 5.24
CA VAL A 161 10.15 -4.64 6.61
C VAL A 161 11.24 -5.11 7.57
N GLN A 162 11.28 -4.53 8.78
CA GLN A 162 12.24 -4.93 9.81
C GLN A 162 11.99 -6.38 10.26
N ALA A 163 13.04 -7.17 10.33
CA ALA A 163 13.06 -8.49 10.92
C ALA A 163 13.93 -8.53 12.18
N ALA A 164 14.20 -9.74 12.71
CA ALA A 164 15.12 -9.90 13.82
C ALA A 164 16.59 -9.70 13.39
N ASP A 165 17.48 -9.48 14.36
CA ASP A 165 18.93 -9.40 14.18
C ASP A 165 19.39 -8.31 13.18
N ASP A 166 18.72 -7.13 13.20
CA ASP A 166 19.00 -5.98 12.33
C ASP A 166 18.95 -6.29 10.81
N GLN A 167 18.27 -7.37 10.44
CA GLN A 167 18.02 -7.74 9.04
C GLN A 167 16.68 -7.19 8.54
N THR A 168 16.56 -7.06 7.23
CA THR A 168 15.25 -6.91 6.59
C THR A 168 14.56 -8.27 6.43
N TYR A 169 13.24 -8.23 6.28
CA TYR A 169 12.45 -9.46 6.11
C TYR A 169 12.83 -10.21 4.83
N GLY A 170 13.18 -9.49 3.77
CA GLY A 170 13.66 -10.10 2.53
C GLY A 170 15.01 -10.80 2.65
N GLU A 171 15.91 -10.28 3.49
CA GLU A 171 17.23 -10.89 3.76
C GLU A 171 17.08 -12.12 4.66
N ALA A 172 16.27 -12.03 5.73
CA ALA A 172 16.05 -13.11 6.67
C ALA A 172 15.24 -14.27 6.06
N TYR A 173 14.27 -13.95 5.19
CA TYR A 173 13.32 -14.89 4.60
C TYR A 173 13.18 -14.68 3.10
N PRO A 174 14.20 -15.09 2.28
CA PRO A 174 14.07 -15.05 0.81
C PRO A 174 12.91 -15.94 0.36
N TYR A 175 11.91 -15.33 -0.31
CA TYR A 175 10.70 -16.05 -0.70
C TYR A 175 10.03 -15.41 -1.91
N THR A 176 9.87 -16.21 -2.97
CA THR A 176 9.24 -15.80 -4.24
C THR A 176 8.32 -16.92 -4.73
N PRO A 177 7.12 -17.07 -4.14
CA PRO A 177 6.21 -18.18 -4.47
C PRO A 177 5.70 -18.12 -5.91
N PHE A 178 5.64 -16.93 -6.49
CA PHE A 178 5.18 -16.71 -7.85
C PHE A 178 6.24 -15.99 -8.69
N PRO A 179 6.32 -16.26 -10.00
CA PRO A 179 7.29 -15.60 -10.88
C PRO A 179 6.91 -14.12 -11.14
N ALA A 180 7.90 -13.31 -11.48
CA ALA A 180 7.68 -11.93 -11.95
C ALA A 180 7.01 -11.91 -13.34
N GLU A 181 7.42 -12.82 -14.22
CA GLU A 181 6.81 -13.05 -15.52
C GLU A 181 5.82 -14.22 -15.46
N ASN A 182 4.84 -14.25 -16.35
CA ASN A 182 3.87 -15.33 -16.38
C ASN A 182 4.50 -16.69 -16.72
N ASP A 183 3.99 -17.75 -16.11
CA ASP A 183 4.29 -19.16 -16.43
C ASP A 183 3.03 -19.80 -16.98
N ASN A 184 2.88 -19.72 -18.31
CA ASN A 184 1.66 -20.19 -19.00
C ASN A 184 1.46 -21.70 -18.89
N ASP A 185 2.52 -22.49 -18.75
CA ASP A 185 2.41 -23.95 -18.61
C ASP A 185 1.80 -24.30 -17.25
N LYS A 186 2.30 -23.71 -16.18
CA LYS A 186 1.69 -23.88 -14.84
C LYS A 186 0.32 -23.25 -14.75
N ALA A 187 0.12 -22.06 -15.30
CA ALA A 187 -1.19 -21.42 -15.32
C ALA A 187 -2.24 -22.33 -15.96
N LYS A 188 -1.89 -22.98 -17.09
CA LYS A 188 -2.75 -23.91 -17.78
C LYS A 188 -2.97 -25.21 -16.98
N GLU A 189 -1.94 -25.78 -16.37
CA GLU A 189 -2.06 -26.96 -15.52
C GLU A 189 -3.09 -26.75 -14.41
N TYR A 190 -2.99 -25.63 -13.70
CA TYR A 190 -3.91 -25.26 -12.62
C TYR A 190 -5.31 -24.93 -13.15
N LEU A 191 -5.42 -24.27 -14.31
CA LEU A 191 -6.71 -24.00 -14.94
C LEU A 191 -7.43 -25.29 -15.32
N ASP A 192 -6.72 -26.25 -15.94
CA ASP A 192 -7.30 -27.54 -16.34
C ASP A 192 -7.81 -28.31 -15.10
N ALA A 193 -7.07 -28.26 -13.97
CA ALA A 193 -7.51 -28.82 -12.70
C ALA A 193 -8.76 -28.10 -12.15
N ALA A 194 -8.76 -26.78 -12.15
CA ALA A 194 -9.91 -25.96 -11.72
C ALA A 194 -11.15 -26.26 -12.55
N MET A 195 -11.02 -26.27 -13.86
CA MET A 195 -12.14 -26.58 -14.78
C MET A 195 -12.75 -27.94 -14.51
N LYS A 196 -11.90 -28.96 -14.25
CA LYS A 196 -12.36 -30.31 -13.91
C LYS A 196 -13.15 -30.32 -12.59
N GLU A 197 -12.66 -29.64 -11.56
CA GLU A 197 -13.33 -29.55 -10.27
C GLU A 197 -14.64 -28.77 -10.33
N MET A 198 -14.67 -27.69 -11.13
CA MET A 198 -15.86 -26.85 -11.33
C MET A 198 -16.86 -27.45 -12.33
N GLY A 199 -16.50 -28.55 -13.04
CA GLY A 199 -17.36 -29.14 -14.06
C GLY A 199 -17.52 -28.30 -15.33
N VAL A 200 -16.54 -27.43 -15.64
CA VAL A 200 -16.53 -26.51 -16.78
C VAL A 200 -15.67 -27.10 -17.90
N SER A 201 -16.15 -27.04 -19.12
CA SER A 201 -15.45 -27.60 -20.30
C SER A 201 -14.78 -26.53 -21.18
N ASN A 202 -15.21 -25.28 -21.07
CA ASN A 202 -14.64 -24.16 -21.82
C ASN A 202 -14.17 -23.07 -20.85
N PRO A 203 -12.90 -22.65 -20.89
CA PRO A 203 -12.41 -21.58 -20.02
C PRO A 203 -13.25 -20.30 -20.09
N ALA A 204 -13.80 -19.96 -21.26
CA ALA A 204 -14.64 -18.77 -21.43
C ALA A 204 -15.96 -18.80 -20.63
N ASP A 205 -16.36 -19.97 -20.11
CA ASP A 205 -17.53 -20.10 -19.23
C ASP A 205 -17.20 -19.74 -17.78
N ILE A 206 -15.91 -19.64 -17.43
CA ILE A 206 -15.46 -19.08 -16.16
C ILE A 206 -15.52 -17.56 -16.28
N LYS A 207 -16.47 -16.96 -15.57
CA LYS A 207 -16.67 -15.51 -15.53
C LYS A 207 -16.25 -14.96 -14.19
N ILE A 208 -15.41 -13.92 -14.21
CA ILE A 208 -14.88 -13.25 -13.02
C ILE A 208 -15.11 -11.75 -13.15
N THR A 209 -15.72 -11.15 -12.16
CA THR A 209 -15.89 -9.70 -12.08
C THR A 209 -14.67 -9.07 -11.40
N LEU A 210 -13.99 -8.16 -12.10
CA LEU A 210 -12.93 -7.33 -11.56
C LEU A 210 -13.50 -5.97 -11.12
N LEU A 211 -13.62 -5.79 -9.80
CA LEU A 211 -14.04 -4.55 -9.19
C LEU A 211 -12.89 -3.54 -9.19
N THR A 212 -13.17 -2.30 -9.58
CA THR A 212 -12.18 -1.21 -9.61
C THR A 212 -12.83 0.15 -9.40
N THR A 213 -12.03 1.20 -9.20
CA THR A 213 -12.53 2.57 -9.08
C THR A 213 -12.68 3.25 -10.44
N ASP A 214 -13.43 4.36 -10.47
CA ASP A 214 -13.75 5.14 -11.67
C ASP A 214 -12.67 6.18 -12.05
N THR A 215 -11.41 5.99 -11.58
CA THR A 215 -10.27 6.80 -11.99
C THR A 215 -9.60 6.26 -13.24
N ASP A 216 -8.96 7.13 -14.04
CA ASP A 216 -8.26 6.71 -15.26
C ASP A 216 -7.12 5.72 -14.96
N GLY A 217 -6.38 5.90 -13.87
CA GLY A 217 -5.33 4.97 -13.44
C GLY A 217 -5.89 3.59 -13.10
N ALA A 218 -6.95 3.53 -12.31
CA ALA A 218 -7.59 2.26 -11.93
C ALA A 218 -8.23 1.55 -13.13
N LYS A 219 -8.79 2.31 -14.09
CA LYS A 219 -9.28 1.77 -15.35
C LYS A 219 -8.17 1.10 -16.15
N LYS A 220 -7.03 1.80 -16.31
CA LYS A 220 -5.86 1.25 -17.01
C LYS A 220 -5.34 -0.03 -16.35
N GLN A 221 -5.24 -0.06 -15.02
CA GLN A 221 -4.88 -1.26 -14.27
C GLN A 221 -5.82 -2.43 -14.59
N ALA A 222 -7.13 -2.20 -14.52
CA ALA A 222 -8.14 -3.23 -14.78
C ALA A 222 -8.11 -3.75 -16.22
N GLU A 223 -7.92 -2.87 -17.20
CA GLU A 223 -7.83 -3.24 -18.64
C GLU A 223 -6.58 -4.10 -18.90
N VAL A 224 -5.42 -3.78 -18.33
CA VAL A 224 -4.19 -4.60 -18.46
C VAL A 224 -4.39 -5.99 -17.82
N LEU A 225 -4.99 -6.07 -16.64
CA LEU A 225 -5.27 -7.35 -15.98
C LEU A 225 -6.28 -8.19 -16.77
N GLN A 226 -7.35 -7.57 -17.26
CA GLN A 226 -8.35 -8.22 -18.09
C GLN A 226 -7.71 -8.82 -19.34
N GLU A 227 -6.88 -8.05 -20.06
CA GLU A 227 -6.18 -8.52 -21.26
C GLU A 227 -5.27 -9.71 -20.95
N GLN A 228 -4.45 -9.63 -19.90
CA GLN A 228 -3.54 -10.71 -19.54
C GLN A 228 -4.29 -12.00 -19.18
N TYR A 229 -5.33 -11.93 -18.35
CA TYR A 229 -6.10 -13.12 -17.95
C TYR A 229 -6.89 -13.73 -19.12
N GLN A 230 -7.51 -12.90 -19.96
CA GLN A 230 -8.20 -13.39 -21.15
C GLN A 230 -7.23 -14.05 -22.15
N LYS A 231 -6.06 -13.44 -22.37
CA LYS A 231 -5.05 -13.96 -23.30
C LYS A 231 -4.41 -15.25 -22.80
N ASN A 232 -4.04 -15.31 -21.53
CA ASN A 232 -3.22 -16.40 -20.98
C ASN A 232 -4.07 -17.59 -20.48
N LEU A 233 -5.30 -17.35 -20.03
CA LEU A 233 -6.21 -18.37 -19.49
C LEU A 233 -7.44 -18.63 -20.37
N GLY A 234 -7.83 -17.68 -21.22
CA GLY A 234 -9.06 -17.78 -22.01
C GLY A 234 -10.34 -17.62 -21.17
N ILE A 235 -10.25 -17.20 -19.91
CA ILE A 235 -11.40 -16.92 -19.05
C ILE A 235 -12.05 -15.58 -19.40
N THR A 236 -13.29 -15.36 -18.98
CA THR A 236 -13.98 -14.09 -19.16
C THR A 236 -13.79 -13.21 -17.91
N VAL A 237 -13.16 -12.05 -18.08
CA VAL A 237 -13.04 -11.04 -17.01
C VAL A 237 -13.90 -9.84 -17.37
N GLU A 238 -14.84 -9.48 -16.49
CA GLU A 238 -15.73 -8.34 -16.64
C GLU A 238 -15.32 -7.23 -15.66
N ILE A 239 -15.06 -6.02 -16.18
CA ILE A 239 -14.65 -4.88 -15.34
C ILE A 239 -15.90 -4.19 -14.78
N ASN A 240 -15.99 -4.07 -13.46
CA ASN A 240 -17.00 -3.30 -12.74
C ASN A 240 -16.38 -2.05 -12.14
N GLN A 241 -16.60 -0.88 -12.76
CA GLN A 241 -16.10 0.42 -12.31
C GLN A 241 -17.14 1.13 -11.44
N VAL A 242 -16.74 1.53 -10.25
CA VAL A 242 -17.59 2.23 -9.28
C VAL A 242 -16.81 3.34 -8.58
N THR A 243 -17.49 4.24 -7.88
CA THR A 243 -16.81 5.24 -7.03
C THR A 243 -16.02 4.55 -5.91
N TYR A 244 -14.96 5.19 -5.41
CA TYR A 244 -14.15 4.67 -4.29
C TYR A 244 -15.00 4.26 -3.09
N LYS A 245 -16.01 5.07 -2.72
CA LYS A 245 -16.92 4.76 -1.62
C LYS A 245 -17.75 3.50 -1.87
N GLN A 246 -18.24 3.32 -3.09
CA GLN A 246 -19.00 2.13 -3.47
C GLN A 246 -18.10 0.89 -3.49
N ARG A 247 -16.85 1.01 -3.97
CA ARG A 247 -15.88 -0.08 -3.95
C ARG A 247 -15.65 -0.59 -2.53
N LEU A 248 -15.39 0.31 -1.56
CA LEU A 248 -15.20 -0.07 -0.15
C LEU A 248 -16.43 -0.76 0.45
N GLN A 249 -17.63 -0.30 0.08
CA GLN A 249 -18.88 -0.94 0.51
C GLN A 249 -18.99 -2.35 -0.07
N MET A 250 -18.76 -2.53 -1.37
CA MET A 250 -18.82 -3.83 -2.04
C MET A 250 -17.77 -4.80 -1.50
N GLU A 251 -16.56 -4.33 -1.17
CA GLU A 251 -15.54 -5.14 -0.49
C GLU A 251 -16.03 -5.64 0.86
N THR A 252 -16.59 -4.75 1.69
CA THR A 252 -17.13 -5.10 3.01
C THR A 252 -18.30 -6.09 2.91
N GLU A 253 -19.15 -5.94 1.90
CA GLU A 253 -20.29 -6.82 1.62
C GLU A 253 -19.88 -8.10 0.89
N LYS A 254 -18.61 -8.23 0.47
CA LYS A 254 -18.05 -9.32 -0.35
C LYS A 254 -18.79 -9.48 -1.69
N ASP A 255 -19.28 -8.38 -2.27
CA ASP A 255 -19.96 -8.36 -3.57
C ASP A 255 -18.99 -8.06 -4.72
N TYR A 256 -18.03 -8.94 -4.91
CA TYR A 256 -17.03 -8.92 -5.97
C TYR A 256 -16.41 -10.32 -6.12
N ASP A 257 -15.72 -10.60 -7.23
CA ASP A 257 -14.90 -11.81 -7.35
C ASP A 257 -13.41 -11.49 -7.12
N MET A 258 -12.90 -10.45 -7.76
CA MET A 258 -11.57 -9.92 -7.50
C MET A 258 -11.57 -8.39 -7.52
N VAL A 259 -10.67 -7.77 -6.76
CA VAL A 259 -10.52 -6.31 -6.69
C VAL A 259 -9.06 -5.92 -6.58
N VAL A 260 -8.63 -4.91 -7.35
CA VAL A 260 -7.30 -4.30 -7.17
C VAL A 260 -7.38 -3.36 -5.98
N THR A 261 -6.59 -3.66 -4.97
CA THR A 261 -6.50 -2.88 -3.74
C THR A 261 -5.06 -2.93 -3.22
N GLY A 262 -4.78 -2.37 -2.05
CA GLY A 262 -3.46 -2.35 -1.46
C GLY A 262 -3.53 -2.08 0.03
N TRP A 263 -2.41 -2.21 0.69
CA TRP A 263 -2.25 -1.90 2.10
C TRP A 263 -1.11 -0.92 2.34
N VAL A 264 -1.32 0.01 3.23
CA VAL A 264 -0.28 0.87 3.81
C VAL A 264 -0.14 0.47 5.27
N PRO A 265 0.98 -0.13 5.69
CA PRO A 265 1.11 -0.65 7.04
C PRO A 265 1.21 0.48 8.07
N ASP A 266 0.63 0.27 9.24
CA ASP A 266 0.72 1.21 10.35
C ASP A 266 2.09 1.21 11.04
N TYR A 267 2.85 0.11 10.90
CA TYR A 267 4.18 -0.08 11.51
C TYR A 267 5.00 -1.09 10.73
N SER A 268 6.34 -0.98 10.82
CA SER A 268 7.28 -1.87 10.12
C SER A 268 7.39 -3.22 10.82
N ASP A 269 6.45 -4.11 10.55
CA ASP A 269 6.42 -5.48 11.04
C ASP A 269 5.60 -6.36 10.09
N ALA A 270 6.04 -7.60 9.84
CA ALA A 270 5.32 -8.54 8.97
C ALA A 270 3.87 -8.78 9.43
N TYR A 271 3.61 -8.70 10.74
CA TYR A 271 2.27 -8.85 11.31
C TYR A 271 1.27 -7.85 10.74
N SER A 272 1.69 -6.59 10.45
CA SER A 272 0.81 -5.55 9.89
C SER A 272 0.23 -5.89 8.51
N TYR A 273 0.91 -6.74 7.75
CA TYR A 273 0.42 -7.23 6.45
C TYR A 273 -0.43 -8.49 6.59
N LEU A 274 -0.07 -9.33 7.55
CA LEU A 274 -0.69 -10.65 7.72
C LEU A 274 -1.99 -10.59 8.55
N GLU A 275 -2.10 -9.70 9.53
CA GLU A 275 -3.27 -9.61 10.41
C GLU A 275 -4.58 -9.33 9.68
N LEU A 276 -4.51 -8.73 8.48
CA LEU A 276 -5.67 -8.43 7.63
C LEU A 276 -6.48 -9.68 7.23
N TRP A 277 -5.85 -10.85 7.25
CA TRP A 277 -6.39 -12.09 6.67
C TRP A 277 -6.80 -13.13 7.73
N ILE A 278 -6.79 -12.77 9.02
CA ILE A 278 -7.31 -13.62 10.10
C ILE A 278 -8.78 -13.95 9.79
N SER A 279 -9.18 -15.21 9.95
CA SER A 279 -10.47 -15.75 9.48
C SER A 279 -11.69 -14.92 9.85
N ASP A 280 -11.78 -14.45 11.10
CA ASP A 280 -12.87 -13.59 11.60
C ASP A 280 -12.44 -12.13 11.77
N GLY A 281 -11.33 -11.74 11.13
CA GLY A 281 -10.77 -10.38 11.22
C GLY A 281 -11.67 -9.32 10.58
N GLN A 282 -11.72 -8.14 11.17
CA GLN A 282 -12.54 -7.01 10.69
C GLN A 282 -12.15 -6.60 9.24
N TYR A 283 -10.89 -6.76 8.87
CA TYR A 283 -10.36 -6.38 7.55
C TYR A 283 -10.37 -7.53 6.53
N ASN A 284 -10.75 -8.74 6.95
CA ASN A 284 -10.83 -9.89 6.05
C ASN A 284 -12.08 -9.84 5.17
N HIS A 285 -12.00 -9.07 4.11
CA HIS A 285 -13.07 -8.98 3.11
C HIS A 285 -12.99 -10.08 2.04
N SER A 286 -11.93 -10.92 2.07
CA SER A 286 -11.71 -12.00 1.09
C SER A 286 -12.47 -13.29 1.40
N GLY A 287 -12.93 -13.48 2.63
CA GLY A 287 -13.49 -14.75 3.08
C GLY A 287 -12.46 -15.86 3.28
N TYR A 288 -11.16 -15.53 3.30
CA TYR A 288 -10.10 -16.48 3.65
C TYR A 288 -10.29 -17.04 5.06
N ALA A 289 -10.09 -18.34 5.23
CA ALA A 289 -10.15 -19.00 6.53
C ALA A 289 -9.16 -20.19 6.56
N ASN A 290 -8.21 -20.13 7.48
CA ASN A 290 -7.25 -21.21 7.71
C ASN A 290 -6.83 -21.23 9.19
N ALA A 291 -7.19 -22.31 9.89
CA ALA A 291 -6.97 -22.42 11.33
C ALA A 291 -5.49 -22.45 11.74
N GLU A 292 -4.60 -22.97 10.88
CA GLU A 292 -3.16 -23.00 11.14
C GLU A 292 -2.58 -21.58 10.98
N TYR A 293 -2.99 -20.85 9.96
CA TYR A 293 -2.67 -19.44 9.76
C TYR A 293 -3.07 -18.61 10.98
N ASP A 294 -4.32 -18.71 11.40
CA ASP A 294 -4.85 -17.96 12.54
C ASP A 294 -4.08 -18.28 13.82
N LYS A 295 -3.75 -19.56 14.02
CA LYS A 295 -2.98 -20.00 15.17
C LYS A 295 -1.58 -19.38 15.18
N LEU A 296 -0.87 -19.39 14.06
CA LEU A 296 0.47 -18.80 13.94
C LEU A 296 0.44 -17.30 14.26
N LEU A 297 -0.52 -16.56 13.72
CA LEU A 297 -0.64 -15.13 14.00
C LEU A 297 -0.97 -14.86 15.47
N LYS A 298 -1.86 -15.64 16.06
CA LYS A 298 -2.21 -15.49 17.47
C LYS A 298 -1.03 -15.80 18.38
N ASP A 299 -0.30 -16.90 18.12
CA ASP A 299 0.85 -17.32 18.92
C ASP A 299 2.00 -16.29 18.81
N SER A 300 2.20 -15.70 17.61
CA SER A 300 3.21 -14.66 17.37
C SER A 300 3.03 -13.40 18.23
N GLN A 301 1.80 -13.10 18.67
CA GLN A 301 1.54 -11.92 19.51
C GLN A 301 2.07 -12.08 20.95
N THR A 302 2.28 -13.29 21.40
CA THR A 302 2.74 -13.59 22.76
C THR A 302 4.16 -14.18 22.80
N GLU A 303 4.73 -14.47 21.63
CA GLU A 303 6.11 -14.95 21.52
C GLU A 303 7.10 -13.83 21.83
N THR A 304 8.02 -14.09 22.72
CA THR A 304 9.03 -13.13 23.19
C THR A 304 10.39 -13.26 22.53
N ASP A 305 10.68 -14.43 21.97
CA ASP A 305 11.87 -14.63 21.14
C ASP A 305 11.61 -14.05 19.75
N ALA A 306 12.37 -13.02 19.39
CA ALA A 306 12.15 -12.26 18.16
C ALA A 306 12.26 -13.12 16.91
N LYS A 307 13.24 -14.02 16.86
CA LYS A 307 13.43 -14.91 15.70
C LYS A 307 12.30 -15.93 15.59
N THR A 308 11.93 -16.60 16.67
CA THR A 308 10.81 -17.56 16.70
C THR A 308 9.51 -16.88 16.27
N ARG A 309 9.26 -15.65 16.73
CA ARG A 309 8.11 -14.84 16.31
C ARG A 309 8.11 -14.60 14.80
N GLN A 310 9.24 -14.20 14.25
CA GLN A 310 9.36 -13.95 12.80
C GLN A 310 9.23 -15.24 11.99
N ASP A 311 9.76 -16.37 12.48
CA ASP A 311 9.59 -17.67 11.83
C ASP A 311 8.08 -18.07 11.75
N MET A 312 7.28 -17.79 12.79
CA MET A 312 5.82 -18.00 12.77
C MET A 312 5.14 -17.12 11.72
N LEU A 313 5.51 -15.83 11.62
CA LEU A 313 4.95 -14.91 10.64
C LEU A 313 5.32 -15.33 9.21
N PHE A 314 6.56 -15.76 9.00
CA PHE A 314 6.97 -16.28 7.69
C PHE A 314 6.23 -17.56 7.31
N GLN A 315 6.05 -18.50 8.24
CA GLN A 315 5.25 -19.69 8.00
C GLN A 315 3.80 -19.33 7.65
N ALA A 316 3.21 -18.35 8.33
CA ALA A 316 1.88 -17.87 7.98
C ALA A 316 1.83 -17.29 6.54
N GLU A 317 2.83 -16.52 6.11
CA GLU A 317 2.92 -16.03 4.74
C GLU A 317 3.03 -17.18 3.72
N GLN A 318 3.80 -18.23 4.04
CA GLN A 318 3.94 -19.41 3.18
C GLN A 318 2.60 -20.15 3.02
N ILE A 319 1.82 -20.33 4.08
CA ILE A 319 0.48 -20.89 4.02
C ILE A 319 -0.43 -20.02 3.15
N PHE A 320 -0.49 -18.72 3.44
CA PHE A 320 -1.39 -17.78 2.77
C PHE A 320 -1.14 -17.68 1.26
N LEU A 321 0.12 -17.52 0.87
CA LEU A 321 0.48 -17.36 -0.55
C LEU A 321 0.84 -18.68 -1.22
N GLY A 322 1.77 -19.43 -0.65
CA GLY A 322 2.36 -20.59 -1.31
C GLY A 322 1.45 -21.80 -1.32
N GLU A 323 0.69 -22.01 -0.25
CA GLU A 323 -0.21 -23.16 -0.17
C GLU A 323 -1.63 -22.84 -0.62
N ASP A 324 -2.16 -21.66 -0.26
CA ASP A 324 -3.56 -21.30 -0.50
C ASP A 324 -3.76 -20.32 -1.67
N SER A 325 -2.68 -19.70 -2.18
CA SER A 325 -2.77 -18.71 -3.26
C SER A 325 -3.87 -17.67 -2.99
N ALA A 326 -3.90 -17.11 -1.76
CA ALA A 326 -5.04 -16.37 -1.25
C ALA A 326 -5.15 -14.93 -1.79
N LEU A 327 -4.10 -14.41 -2.42
CA LEU A 327 -4.11 -13.15 -3.18
C LEU A 327 -3.13 -13.21 -4.36
N VAL A 328 -3.17 -12.20 -5.24
CA VAL A 328 -2.19 -12.03 -6.32
C VAL A 328 -1.36 -10.78 -6.03
N PRO A 329 -0.09 -10.90 -5.58
CA PRO A 329 0.80 -9.77 -5.42
C PRO A 329 1.04 -9.09 -6.77
N LEU A 330 1.06 -7.76 -6.82
CA LEU A 330 1.29 -6.99 -8.05
C LEU A 330 2.57 -6.17 -7.98
N GLN A 331 2.66 -5.25 -7.03
CA GLN A 331 3.73 -4.25 -6.99
C GLN A 331 3.95 -3.68 -5.59
N LEU A 332 5.14 -3.14 -5.38
CA LEU A 332 5.55 -2.38 -4.20
C LEU A 332 5.67 -0.91 -4.59
N ARG A 333 4.97 -0.03 -3.89
CA ARG A 333 4.95 1.38 -4.24
C ARG A 333 6.24 2.08 -3.86
N ARG A 334 6.70 2.92 -4.78
CA ARG A 334 7.79 3.88 -4.56
C ARG A 334 7.37 5.23 -5.07
N ASP A 335 7.70 6.27 -4.34
CA ASP A 335 7.55 7.65 -4.79
C ASP A 335 8.90 8.22 -5.19
N GLN A 336 8.92 8.97 -6.27
CA GLN A 336 10.06 9.78 -6.68
C GLN A 336 9.83 11.20 -6.20
N TYR A 337 10.74 11.71 -5.37
CA TYR A 337 10.71 13.08 -4.89
C TYR A 337 11.67 13.96 -5.67
N LEU A 338 11.21 15.14 -6.07
CA LEU A 338 12.06 16.27 -6.42
C LEU A 338 12.34 17.06 -5.15
N ILE A 339 13.62 17.21 -4.81
CA ILE A 339 14.06 17.86 -3.59
C ILE A 339 15.01 19.00 -3.97
N ASN A 340 14.76 20.20 -3.45
CA ASN A 340 15.68 21.33 -3.60
C ASN A 340 17.06 20.90 -3.04
N PRO A 341 18.16 20.94 -3.84
CA PRO A 341 19.47 20.49 -3.39
C PRO A 341 20.07 21.27 -2.22
N LYS A 342 19.48 22.41 -1.86
CA LYS A 342 19.83 23.17 -0.67
C LYS A 342 19.28 22.59 0.63
N ILE A 343 18.30 21.68 0.55
CA ILE A 343 17.72 21.01 1.71
C ILE A 343 18.63 19.88 2.17
N SER A 344 18.88 19.82 3.45
CA SER A 344 19.56 18.73 4.13
C SER A 344 18.69 18.18 5.26
N ASN A 345 18.96 16.94 5.70
CA ASN A 345 18.20 16.24 6.75
C ASN A 345 16.69 16.09 6.44
N PHE A 346 16.34 15.92 5.17
CA PHE A 346 15.03 15.48 4.76
C PHE A 346 14.94 13.96 4.93
N ASN A 347 14.01 13.50 5.77
CA ASN A 347 13.83 12.09 6.06
C ASN A 347 12.50 11.58 5.51
N VAL A 348 12.57 10.52 4.70
CA VAL A 348 11.39 9.78 4.24
C VAL A 348 11.28 8.49 5.03
N TYR A 349 10.09 8.17 5.51
CA TYR A 349 9.84 6.99 6.30
C TYR A 349 9.14 5.91 5.49
N PHE A 350 9.53 4.68 5.75
CA PHE A 350 8.92 3.50 5.13
C PHE A 350 7.47 3.25 5.59
N VAL A 351 7.13 3.68 6.79
CA VAL A 351 5.79 3.53 7.39
C VAL A 351 5.47 4.71 8.31
N GLY A 352 4.19 4.99 8.46
CA GLY A 352 3.70 6.02 9.36
C GLY A 352 3.53 7.37 8.67
N TYR A 353 4.51 8.24 8.76
CA TYR A 353 4.55 9.51 8.01
C TYR A 353 5.33 9.31 6.72
N ASP A 354 4.91 9.97 5.65
CA ASP A 354 5.66 9.90 4.39
C ASP A 354 7.06 10.51 4.56
N PHE A 355 7.16 11.65 5.24
CA PHE A 355 8.43 12.32 5.53
C PHE A 355 8.33 13.22 6.76
N ASP A 356 9.46 13.68 7.28
CA ASP A 356 9.53 14.76 8.27
C ASP A 356 10.59 15.81 7.91
N LEU A 357 10.34 17.02 8.42
CA LEU A 357 11.19 18.20 8.27
C LEU A 357 11.68 18.72 9.64
N VAL A 358 11.57 17.91 10.70
CA VAL A 358 11.87 18.36 12.06
C VAL A 358 13.28 18.92 12.17
N TYR A 359 14.27 18.21 11.63
CA TYR A 359 15.67 18.63 11.64
C TYR A 359 16.19 19.07 10.27
N ALA A 360 15.27 19.28 9.32
CA ALA A 360 15.66 19.79 8.02
C ALA A 360 16.31 21.18 8.13
N ASP A 361 17.25 21.45 7.24
CA ASP A 361 17.93 22.72 7.10
C ASP A 361 17.99 23.11 5.62
N ILE A 362 17.91 24.39 5.33
CA ILE A 362 18.04 24.91 3.97
C ILE A 362 19.21 25.90 3.92
N SER A 363 20.24 25.54 3.17
CA SER A 363 21.41 26.40 3.00
C SER A 363 21.10 27.60 2.11
N GLU A 364 21.70 28.77 2.42
CA GLU A 364 21.55 29.99 1.64
C GLU A 364 21.99 29.85 0.17
#